data_8408976427b90b58fced6164ba8da9e7
#
_entry.id   8408976427b90b58fced6164ba8da9e7
#
_cell.length_a   1.000
_cell.length_b   1.000
_cell.length_c   1.000
_cell.angle_alpha   90.00
_cell.angle_beta   90.00
_cell.angle_gamma   90.00
#
_symmetry.space_group_name_H-M   'P 1'
#
loop_
_entity.id
_entity.type
_entity.pdbx_description
1 polymer ?
#
loop_
_entity_poly.entity_id
_entity_poly.type
_entity_poly.pdbx_seq_one_letter_code
_entity_poly.pdbx_strand_id
1 'polypeptide(L)'
;MGRTVSPSAALASEASLSHKSGRRSRILVVDEESVTADALAEILRQNGYATEAVYDGNSALQRALLSPPELVITDVALPGMSGVQLAITIKRVYPDSKILLYSGQASTPELIRSPHFAPYDFTLLSKPVRPSDLLALVEHRLGTAGSVLLPTAAEAYHPAHLS
;
A
#
# COMPACT_ATOMS: atom_id res chain seq x y z
N MET A 1 -25.97 -28.63 -36.86
CA MET A 1 -26.16 -28.74 -35.39
C MET A 1 -25.47 -27.59 -34.73
N GLY A 2 -26.22 -26.51 -34.45
CA GLY A 2 -25.70 -25.28 -33.85
C GLY A 2 -25.52 -25.44 -32.36
N ARG A 3 -24.30 -25.16 -31.88
CA ARG A 3 -24.05 -24.93 -30.44
C ARG A 3 -24.44 -23.50 -30.11
N THR A 4 -25.54 -23.33 -29.42
CA THR A 4 -25.92 -22.06 -28.82
C THR A 4 -25.05 -21.83 -27.59
N VAL A 5 -24.11 -20.89 -27.68
CA VAL A 5 -23.35 -20.41 -26.53
C VAL A 5 -24.28 -19.47 -25.75
N SER A 6 -24.59 -19.83 -24.53
CA SER A 6 -25.42 -19.02 -23.63
C SER A 6 -24.73 -17.68 -23.33
N PRO A 7 -25.40 -16.53 -23.47
CA PRO A 7 -24.81 -15.21 -23.24
C PRO A 7 -24.61 -14.84 -21.76
N SER A 8 -24.91 -15.77 -20.85
CA SER A 8 -24.92 -15.49 -19.40
C SER A 8 -23.54 -15.32 -18.77
N ALA A 9 -22.48 -15.94 -19.31
CA ALA A 9 -21.15 -15.90 -18.72
C ALA A 9 -20.38 -14.60 -19.02
N ALA A 10 -20.65 -13.97 -20.18
CA ALA A 10 -19.99 -12.73 -20.56
C ALA A 10 -20.50 -11.51 -19.77
N LEU A 11 -21.78 -11.49 -19.41
CA LEU A 11 -22.37 -10.39 -18.63
C LEU A 11 -21.93 -10.36 -17.18
N ALA A 12 -21.63 -11.51 -16.56
CA ALA A 12 -21.13 -11.58 -15.20
C ALA A 12 -19.69 -11.04 -15.08
N SER A 13 -18.87 -11.19 -16.12
CA SER A 13 -17.51 -10.67 -16.16
C SER A 13 -17.48 -9.14 -16.31
N GLU A 14 -18.33 -8.57 -17.12
CA GLU A 14 -18.43 -7.12 -17.33
C GLU A 14 -19.02 -6.39 -16.11
N ALA A 15 -19.98 -6.98 -15.44
CA ALA A 15 -20.56 -6.43 -14.21
C ALA A 15 -19.54 -6.41 -13.05
N SER A 16 -18.64 -7.40 -12.97
CA SER A 16 -17.57 -7.44 -11.98
C SER A 16 -16.49 -6.37 -12.22
N LEU A 17 -16.19 -6.05 -13.49
CA LEU A 17 -15.26 -4.99 -13.89
C LEU A 17 -15.88 -3.60 -13.70
N SER A 18 -17.17 -3.44 -13.94
CA SER A 18 -17.88 -2.17 -13.79
C SER A 18 -18.00 -1.71 -12.32
N HIS A 19 -18.10 -2.64 -11.36
CA HIS A 19 -18.17 -2.31 -9.94
C HIS A 19 -16.84 -1.81 -9.36
N LYS A 20 -15.70 -2.13 -9.97
CA LYS A 20 -14.39 -1.58 -9.59
C LYS A 20 -14.14 -0.16 -10.14
N SER A 21 -14.86 0.24 -11.18
CA SER A 21 -14.62 1.49 -11.89
C SER A 21 -15.08 2.76 -11.15
N GLY A 22 -15.96 2.65 -10.14
CA GLY A 22 -16.50 3.81 -9.41
C GLY A 22 -16.02 3.96 -7.98
N ARG A 23 -15.37 2.94 -7.41
CA ARG A 23 -14.94 2.93 -6.02
C ARG A 23 -13.44 3.25 -5.91
N ARG A 24 -13.13 4.30 -5.16
CA ARG A 24 -11.75 4.65 -4.85
C ARG A 24 -11.15 3.64 -3.88
N SER A 25 -9.93 3.18 -4.15
CA SER A 25 -9.19 2.33 -3.24
C SER A 25 -8.87 3.07 -1.94
N ARG A 26 -9.07 2.38 -0.83
CA ARG A 26 -8.89 2.93 0.52
C ARG A 26 -7.47 2.72 0.98
N ILE A 27 -6.82 3.80 1.36
CA ILE A 27 -5.44 3.79 1.86
C ILE A 27 -5.41 4.43 3.24
N LEU A 28 -4.72 3.78 4.17
CA LEU A 28 -4.44 4.31 5.49
C LEU A 28 -2.96 4.67 5.58
N VAL A 29 -2.65 5.92 5.90
CA VAL A 29 -1.28 6.41 6.10
C VAL A 29 -1.05 6.63 7.59
N VAL A 30 0.00 6.06 8.14
CA VAL A 30 0.32 6.08 9.57
C VAL A 30 1.74 6.59 9.79
N ASP A 31 1.87 7.75 10.43
CA ASP A 31 3.15 8.34 10.82
C ASP A 31 2.92 9.26 12.03
N GLU A 32 3.80 9.19 13.03
CA GLU A 32 3.71 10.08 14.21
C GLU A 32 3.93 11.55 13.86
N GLU A 33 4.69 11.82 12.80
CA GLU A 33 4.81 13.17 12.24
C GLU A 33 3.58 13.50 11.41
N SER A 34 2.66 14.27 11.97
CA SER A 34 1.41 14.65 11.29
C SER A 34 1.65 15.34 9.95
N VAL A 35 2.68 16.17 9.85
CA VAL A 35 3.05 16.85 8.60
C VAL A 35 3.39 15.84 7.50
N THR A 36 4.16 14.83 7.83
CA THR A 36 4.51 13.75 6.88
C THR A 36 3.31 12.92 6.49
N ALA A 37 2.53 12.46 7.47
CA ALA A 37 1.32 11.67 7.22
C ALA A 37 0.30 12.42 6.35
N ASP A 38 0.04 13.68 6.68
CA ASP A 38 -0.91 14.52 5.95
C ASP A 38 -0.43 14.82 4.52
N ALA A 39 0.87 15.08 4.33
CA ALA A 39 1.44 15.31 3.01
C ALA A 39 1.32 14.08 2.11
N LEU A 40 1.65 12.90 2.61
CA LEU A 40 1.51 11.64 1.87
C LEU A 40 0.03 11.36 1.54
N ALA A 41 -0.86 11.55 2.50
CA ALA A 41 -2.29 11.37 2.30
C ALA A 41 -2.84 12.32 1.23
N GLU A 42 -2.40 13.58 1.22
CA GLU A 42 -2.83 14.56 0.22
C GLU A 42 -2.37 14.19 -1.19
N ILE A 43 -1.11 13.76 -1.35
CA ILE A 43 -0.60 13.27 -2.64
C ILE A 43 -1.46 12.14 -3.18
N LEU A 44 -1.83 11.19 -2.31
CA LEU A 44 -2.66 10.05 -2.70
C LEU A 44 -4.10 10.45 -3.04
N ARG A 45 -4.70 11.37 -2.28
CA ARG A 45 -6.04 11.89 -2.57
C ARG A 45 -6.09 12.61 -3.91
N GLN A 46 -5.09 13.41 -4.22
CA GLN A 46 -4.98 14.10 -5.52
C GLN A 46 -4.85 13.14 -6.70
N ASN A 47 -4.41 11.91 -6.45
CA ASN A 47 -4.27 10.87 -7.45
C ASN A 47 -5.42 9.84 -7.43
N GLY A 48 -6.53 10.15 -6.79
CA GLY A 48 -7.77 9.40 -6.88
C GLY A 48 -7.99 8.32 -5.83
N TYR A 49 -7.16 8.29 -4.77
CA TYR A 49 -7.32 7.33 -3.66
C TYR A 49 -8.13 7.92 -2.52
N ALA A 50 -8.95 7.10 -1.86
CA ALA A 50 -9.64 7.46 -0.62
C ALA A 50 -8.67 7.24 0.54
N THR A 51 -7.95 8.29 0.95
CA THR A 51 -6.85 8.20 1.89
C THR A 51 -7.15 8.93 3.19
N GLU A 52 -6.81 8.28 4.29
CA GLU A 52 -6.89 8.82 5.65
C GLU A 52 -5.51 8.79 6.29
N ALA A 53 -5.14 9.85 7.00
CA ALA A 53 -3.93 9.95 7.80
C ALA A 53 -4.25 9.74 9.28
N VAL A 54 -3.45 8.93 9.96
CA VAL A 54 -3.48 8.73 11.41
C VAL A 54 -2.06 8.75 11.97
N TYR A 55 -1.91 9.02 13.25
CA TYR A 55 -0.62 9.41 13.81
C TYR A 55 -0.07 8.45 14.86
N ASP A 56 -0.77 7.38 15.13
CA ASP A 56 -0.34 6.31 16.04
C ASP A 56 -0.92 4.95 15.65
N GLY A 57 -0.29 3.88 16.13
CA GLY A 57 -0.68 2.53 15.75
C GLY A 57 -2.05 2.09 16.27
N ASN A 58 -2.43 2.51 17.48
CA ASN A 58 -3.74 2.14 18.05
C ASN A 58 -4.89 2.81 17.30
N SER A 59 -4.76 4.09 16.99
CA SER A 59 -5.72 4.82 16.16
C SER A 59 -5.83 4.22 14.76
N ALA A 60 -4.70 3.82 14.18
CA ALA A 60 -4.66 3.14 12.88
C ALA A 60 -5.42 1.81 12.90
N LEU A 61 -5.22 1.00 13.93
CA LEU A 61 -5.93 -0.27 14.09
C LEU A 61 -7.44 -0.05 14.24
N GLN A 62 -7.86 0.90 15.07
CA GLN A 62 -9.27 1.25 15.23
C GLN A 62 -9.90 1.68 13.90
N ARG A 63 -9.20 2.51 13.13
CA ARG A 63 -9.67 2.95 11.80
C ARG A 63 -9.76 1.81 10.82
N ALA A 64 -8.78 0.92 10.80
CA ALA A 64 -8.78 -0.26 9.94
C ALA A 64 -9.95 -1.21 10.26
N LEU A 65 -10.30 -1.37 11.53
CA LEU A 65 -11.42 -2.21 11.96
C LEU A 65 -12.79 -1.60 11.57
N LEU A 66 -12.92 -0.29 11.63
CA LEU A 66 -14.15 0.42 11.22
C LEU A 66 -14.29 0.47 9.69
N SER A 67 -13.19 0.51 8.99
CA SER A 67 -13.14 0.76 7.56
C SER A 67 -11.91 0.08 6.95
N PRO A 68 -12.02 -1.20 6.58
CA PRO A 68 -10.88 -2.00 6.13
C PRO A 68 -10.14 -1.35 4.96
N PRO A 69 -8.82 -1.06 5.12
CA PRO A 69 -8.03 -0.50 4.03
C PRO A 69 -7.59 -1.58 3.03
N GLU A 70 -7.48 -1.21 1.78
CA GLU A 70 -6.86 -2.07 0.75
C GLU A 70 -5.34 -2.00 0.81
N LEU A 71 -4.82 -0.86 1.28
CA LEU A 71 -3.39 -0.62 1.48
C LEU A 71 -3.16 0.17 2.76
N VAL A 72 -2.14 -0.21 3.50
CA VAL A 72 -1.62 0.54 4.65
C VAL A 72 -0.19 0.95 4.36
N ILE A 73 0.11 2.23 4.52
CA ILE A 73 1.46 2.78 4.49
C ILE A 73 1.77 3.22 5.92
N THR A 74 2.71 2.57 6.57
CA THR A 74 3.02 2.87 7.96
C THR A 74 4.50 3.10 8.20
N ASP A 75 4.82 4.11 9.00
CA ASP A 75 6.14 4.23 9.61
C ASP A 75 6.40 3.00 10.47
N VAL A 76 7.62 2.51 10.45
CA VAL A 76 8.08 1.41 11.32
C VAL A 76 8.21 1.87 12.76
N ALA A 77 8.76 3.06 12.97
CA ALA A 77 8.96 3.65 14.29
C ALA A 77 7.75 4.48 14.73
N LEU A 78 6.81 3.85 15.41
CA LEU A 78 5.65 4.50 16.01
C LEU A 78 5.72 4.36 17.54
N PRO A 79 5.20 5.35 18.31
CA PRO A 79 5.13 5.23 19.76
C PRO A 79 4.09 4.16 20.16
N GLY A 80 4.39 3.40 21.19
CA GLY A 80 3.54 2.31 21.66
C GLY A 80 3.57 1.10 20.71
N MET A 81 2.51 0.88 19.95
CA MET A 81 2.47 -0.16 18.92
C MET A 81 3.35 0.23 17.74
N SER A 82 4.39 -0.56 17.42
CA SER A 82 5.24 -0.30 16.25
C SER A 82 4.48 -0.50 14.93
N GLY A 83 5.00 0.11 13.86
CA GLY A 83 4.42 -0.09 12.51
C GLY A 83 4.44 -1.54 12.05
N VAL A 84 5.45 -2.32 12.45
CA VAL A 84 5.52 -3.76 12.15
C VAL A 84 4.46 -4.54 12.90
N GLN A 85 4.24 -4.27 14.18
CA GLN A 85 3.17 -4.89 14.97
C GLN A 85 1.79 -4.55 14.40
N LEU A 86 1.57 -3.30 14.03
CA LEU A 86 0.36 -2.86 13.35
C LEU A 86 0.15 -3.63 12.04
N ALA A 87 1.17 -3.73 11.21
CA ALA A 87 1.13 -4.44 9.93
C ALA A 87 0.76 -5.91 10.09
N ILE A 88 1.38 -6.60 11.04
CA ILE A 88 1.07 -8.01 11.36
C ILE A 88 -0.37 -8.15 11.82
N THR A 89 -0.84 -7.29 12.70
CA THR A 89 -2.21 -7.32 13.23
C THR A 89 -3.22 -7.12 12.11
N ILE A 90 -3.01 -6.14 11.25
CA ILE A 90 -3.90 -5.89 10.10
C ILE A 90 -3.90 -7.08 9.15
N LYS A 91 -2.75 -7.67 8.84
CA LYS A 91 -2.65 -8.84 7.96
C LYS A 91 -3.38 -10.07 8.50
N ARG A 92 -3.41 -10.24 9.82
CA ARG A 92 -4.15 -11.34 10.46
C ARG A 92 -5.66 -11.16 10.35
N VAL A 93 -6.15 -9.93 10.45
CA VAL A 93 -7.58 -9.61 10.35
C VAL A 93 -8.03 -9.48 8.90
N TYR A 94 -7.21 -8.84 8.08
CA TYR A 94 -7.47 -8.57 6.66
C TYR A 94 -6.31 -9.08 5.80
N PRO A 95 -6.26 -10.39 5.47
CA PRO A 95 -5.14 -10.98 4.72
C PRO A 95 -4.90 -10.34 3.35
N ASP A 96 -5.94 -9.79 2.74
CA ASP A 96 -5.85 -9.14 1.41
C ASP A 96 -5.35 -7.70 1.45
N SER A 97 -5.29 -7.07 2.63
CA SER A 97 -4.69 -5.75 2.77
C SER A 97 -3.20 -5.79 2.43
N LYS A 98 -2.76 -4.86 1.59
CA LYS A 98 -1.35 -4.69 1.25
C LYS A 98 -0.67 -3.79 2.27
N ILE A 99 0.59 -4.04 2.54
CA ILE A 99 1.37 -3.27 3.53
C ILE A 99 2.63 -2.70 2.88
N LEU A 100 2.79 -1.38 2.97
CA LEU A 100 4.03 -0.68 2.72
C LEU A 100 4.60 -0.20 4.05
N LEU A 101 5.76 -0.69 4.42
CA LEU A 101 6.52 -0.19 5.56
C LEU A 101 7.43 0.95 5.10
N TYR A 102 7.47 2.01 5.86
CA TYR A 102 8.13 3.25 5.52
C TYR A 102 9.12 3.62 6.62
N SER A 103 10.41 3.70 6.32
CA SER A 103 11.43 3.83 7.35
C SER A 103 12.66 4.60 6.90
N GLY A 104 13.19 5.42 7.81
CA GLY A 104 14.52 6.03 7.70
C GLY A 104 15.63 5.23 8.38
N GLN A 105 15.32 4.09 8.99
CA GLN A 105 16.29 3.28 9.73
C GLN A 105 17.01 2.29 8.82
N ALA A 106 18.35 2.28 8.88
CA ALA A 106 19.18 1.42 8.03
C ALA A 106 19.02 -0.08 8.30
N SER A 107 18.66 -0.47 9.53
CA SER A 107 18.48 -1.88 9.92
C SER A 107 17.13 -2.48 9.56
N THR A 108 16.18 -1.69 9.11
CA THR A 108 14.83 -2.15 8.79
C THR A 108 14.80 -3.19 7.65
N PRO A 109 15.59 -3.08 6.57
CA PRO A 109 15.61 -4.09 5.52
C PRO A 109 15.98 -5.49 6.01
N GLU A 110 16.93 -5.61 6.93
CA GLU A 110 17.35 -6.90 7.50
C GLU A 110 16.25 -7.51 8.37
N LEU A 111 15.58 -6.68 9.16
CA LEU A 111 14.47 -7.10 9.99
C LEU A 111 13.34 -7.70 9.15
N ILE A 112 12.96 -7.05 8.07
CA ILE A 112 11.85 -7.47 7.19
C ILE A 112 12.19 -8.74 6.42
N ARG A 113 13.44 -8.96 6.07
CA ARG A 113 13.92 -10.17 5.39
C ARG A 113 14.08 -11.37 6.33
N SER A 114 13.96 -11.16 7.63
CA SER A 114 14.07 -12.26 8.59
C SER A 114 12.98 -13.31 8.35
N PRO A 115 13.22 -14.59 8.65
CA PRO A 115 12.22 -15.66 8.47
C PRO A 115 10.91 -15.42 9.20
N HIS A 116 10.93 -14.61 10.26
CA HIS A 116 9.75 -14.26 11.03
C HIS A 116 8.77 -13.37 10.24
N PHE A 117 9.28 -12.47 9.39
CA PHE A 117 8.45 -11.52 8.64
C PHE A 117 8.26 -11.89 7.16
N ALA A 118 9.09 -12.80 6.63
CA ALA A 118 9.01 -13.23 5.24
C ALA A 118 7.60 -13.67 4.79
N PRO A 119 6.79 -14.39 5.62
CA PRO A 119 5.44 -14.82 5.22
C PRO A 119 4.44 -13.68 5.01
N TYR A 120 4.71 -12.48 5.52
CA TYR A 120 3.77 -11.35 5.46
C TYR A 120 3.86 -10.53 4.17
N ASP A 121 4.88 -10.73 3.34
CA ASP A 121 5.08 -10.01 2.07
C ASP A 121 5.01 -8.48 2.22
N PHE A 122 5.74 -7.95 3.20
CA PHE A 122 5.85 -6.51 3.39
C PHE A 122 6.76 -5.89 2.34
N THR A 123 6.34 -4.76 1.79
CA THR A 123 7.19 -3.94 0.93
C THR A 123 7.76 -2.78 1.74
N LEU A 124 9.05 -2.51 1.58
CA LEU A 124 9.75 -1.45 2.29
C LEU A 124 9.99 -0.25 1.39
N LEU A 125 9.63 0.93 1.90
CA LEU A 125 10.01 2.23 1.36
C LEU A 125 11.01 2.91 2.28
N SER A 126 12.08 3.44 1.72
CA SER A 126 13.07 4.22 2.47
C SER A 126 12.70 5.70 2.46
N LYS A 127 12.86 6.37 3.62
CA LYS A 127 12.73 7.83 3.75
C LYS A 127 14.02 8.52 3.24
N PRO A 128 13.92 9.66 2.55
CA PRO A 128 12.72 10.33 2.07
C PRO A 128 12.15 9.67 0.80
N VAL A 129 10.84 9.67 0.65
CA VAL A 129 10.15 9.11 -0.52
C VAL A 129 9.81 10.20 -1.51
N ARG A 130 10.11 9.97 -2.78
CA ARG A 130 9.63 10.84 -3.86
C ARG A 130 8.16 10.57 -4.14
N PRO A 131 7.32 11.59 -4.36
CA PRO A 131 5.92 11.39 -4.69
C PRO A 131 5.69 10.44 -5.86
N SER A 132 6.51 10.52 -6.90
CA SER A 132 6.42 9.63 -8.08
C SER A 132 6.70 8.17 -7.74
N ASP A 133 7.67 7.90 -6.88
CA ASP A 133 8.03 6.54 -6.45
C ASP A 133 6.94 5.94 -5.57
N LEU A 134 6.37 6.75 -4.65
CA LEU A 134 5.24 6.36 -3.83
C LEU A 134 4.04 5.98 -4.70
N LEU A 135 3.66 6.84 -5.65
CA LEU A 135 2.51 6.60 -6.53
C LEU A 135 2.69 5.36 -7.39
N ALA A 136 3.87 5.18 -7.99
CA ALA A 136 4.17 4.00 -8.79
C ALA A 136 4.05 2.70 -7.98
N LEU A 137 4.56 2.71 -6.75
CA LEU A 137 4.51 1.54 -5.87
C LEU A 137 3.08 1.25 -5.38
N VAL A 138 2.31 2.28 -5.04
CA VAL A 138 0.90 2.14 -4.65
C VAL A 138 0.08 1.56 -5.80
N GLU A 139 0.23 2.07 -7.02
CA GLU A 139 -0.43 1.54 -8.21
C GLU A 139 -0.07 0.08 -8.46
N HIS A 140 1.20 -0.26 -8.34
CA HIS A 140 1.67 -1.63 -8.48
C HIS A 140 1.04 -2.57 -7.46
N ARG A 141 1.02 -2.18 -6.20
CA ARG A 141 0.51 -3.00 -5.09
C ARG A 141 -1.02 -3.18 -5.16
N LEU A 142 -1.74 -2.18 -5.62
CA LEU A 142 -3.20 -2.25 -5.75
C LEU A 142 -3.66 -2.86 -7.08
N GLY A 143 -2.75 -3.12 -8.02
CA GLY A 143 -3.10 -3.66 -9.32
C GLY A 143 -3.92 -2.71 -10.19
N THR A 144 -3.89 -1.41 -9.92
CA THR A 144 -4.62 -0.37 -10.65
C THR A 144 -3.82 0.20 -11.82
N ALA A 145 -2.56 -0.20 -11.96
CA ALA A 145 -1.70 0.24 -13.05
C ALA A 145 -2.17 -0.35 -14.38
N GLY A 146 -2.73 0.48 -15.22
CA GLY A 146 -2.74 0.21 -16.64
C GLY A 146 -1.30 0.21 -17.13
N SER A 147 -0.76 -0.97 -17.37
CA SER A 147 0.44 -1.25 -18.18
C SER A 147 1.60 -0.22 -18.12
N VAL A 148 2.02 0.20 -16.95
CA VAL A 148 3.30 0.89 -16.82
C VAL A 148 4.35 -0.16 -16.47
N LEU A 149 5.31 -0.37 -17.37
CA LEU A 149 6.51 -1.16 -17.07
C LEU A 149 7.22 -0.49 -15.89
N LEU A 150 7.18 -1.14 -14.74
CA LEU A 150 7.96 -0.70 -13.58
C LEU A 150 9.44 -0.85 -13.91
N PRO A 151 10.26 0.15 -13.59
CA PRO A 151 11.70 -0.06 -13.59
C PRO A 151 12.02 -1.21 -12.65
N THR A 152 12.82 -2.14 -13.13
CA THR A 152 13.31 -3.23 -12.29
C THR A 152 14.06 -2.64 -11.09
N ALA A 153 14.04 -3.32 -9.95
CA ALA A 153 14.68 -2.84 -8.72
C ALA A 153 16.17 -2.44 -8.89
N ALA A 154 16.81 -2.90 -9.98
CA ALA A 154 18.17 -2.53 -10.36
C ALA A 154 18.29 -1.09 -10.91
N GLU A 155 17.22 -0.51 -11.45
CA GLU A 155 17.22 0.84 -12.01
C GLU A 155 16.83 1.93 -11.01
N ALA A 156 16.24 1.53 -9.87
CA ALA A 156 15.88 2.46 -8.79
C ALA A 156 17.11 2.93 -7.98
N TYR A 157 18.28 2.31 -8.15
CA TYR A 157 19.52 2.71 -7.50
C TYR A 157 20.42 3.48 -8.48
N HIS A 158 20.17 4.79 -8.61
CA HIS A 158 21.12 5.70 -9.21
C HIS A 158 21.87 6.42 -8.09
N PRO A 159 23.15 6.07 -7.83
CA PRO A 159 23.94 6.88 -6.92
C PRO A 159 24.08 8.27 -7.53
N ALA A 160 23.67 9.28 -6.78
CA ALA A 160 23.92 10.66 -7.15
C ALA A 160 25.44 10.84 -7.35
N HIS A 161 25.85 11.16 -8.55
CA HIS A 161 27.21 11.58 -8.83
C HIS A 161 27.45 12.90 -8.09
N LEU A 162 28.22 12.80 -7.02
CA LEU A 162 28.87 13.95 -6.42
C LEU A 162 29.96 14.40 -7.38
N SER A 163 29.75 15.53 -7.99
CA SER A 163 30.81 16.36 -8.63
C SER A 163 31.22 17.45 -7.66
#